data_e8c6c36f35554acd17eae68e6ed1512c
#
_entry.id   e8c6c36f35554acd17eae68e6ed1512c
#
_cell.length_a   1.000
_cell.length_b   1.000
_cell.length_c   1.000
_cell.angle_alpha   90.00
_cell.angle_beta   90.00
_cell.angle_gamma   90.00
#
_symmetry.space_group_name_H-M   'P 1'
#
loop_
_entity.id
_entity.type
_entity.pdbx_description
1 polymer ?
#
loop_
_entity_poly.entity_id
_entity_poly.type
_entity_poly.pdbx_seq_one_letter_code
_entity_poly.pdbx_strand_id
1 'polypeptide(L)'
;MEKMPRIDYTADEIIKHAQEENVRFLRLMFTDIMGTIKNVEVPISQLKKVLDNKMMFDGSSIEGFVRIEESDMYLYPDLSTWLIFPWENQHGKVARLICDIYNPDGTPFAGDPRGNLKRILKSMNDLGFTSFNLGPEPEFFLFKLDEEGEITTDLNDKGGY
;
A
#
# COMPACT_ATOMS: atom_id res chain seq x y z
N MET A 1 -13.94 12.97 -18.15
CA MET A 1 -13.44 12.71 -16.78
C MET A 1 -11.96 13.04 -16.80
N GLU A 2 -11.59 14.12 -16.14
CA GLU A 2 -10.20 14.53 -16.05
C GLU A 2 -9.45 13.51 -15.21
N LYS A 3 -8.34 12.94 -15.75
CA LYS A 3 -7.51 12.03 -14.96
C LYS A 3 -6.94 12.83 -13.79
N MET A 4 -7.18 12.40 -12.57
CA MET A 4 -6.45 12.96 -11.42
C MET A 4 -4.95 12.88 -11.73
N PRO A 5 -4.20 13.97 -11.59
CA PRO A 5 -2.77 13.94 -11.86
C PRO A 5 -2.12 12.93 -10.91
N ARG A 6 -1.38 11.99 -11.48
CA ARG A 6 -0.50 11.12 -10.69
C ARG A 6 0.61 12.01 -10.14
N ILE A 7 0.72 12.09 -8.83
CA ILE A 7 1.83 12.83 -8.21
C ILE A 7 3.01 11.87 -8.17
N ASP A 8 4.00 12.10 -9.02
CA ASP A 8 5.25 11.34 -9.00
C ASP A 8 6.22 12.01 -8.01
N TYR A 9 6.24 11.52 -6.79
CA TYR A 9 7.17 11.98 -5.77
C TYR A 9 8.58 11.45 -6.03
N THR A 10 9.57 12.31 -5.82
CA THR A 10 10.96 11.90 -5.65
C THR A 10 11.23 11.47 -4.20
N ALA A 11 12.32 10.75 -3.97
CA ALA A 11 12.71 10.35 -2.62
C ALA A 11 12.92 11.56 -1.69
N ASP A 12 13.56 12.63 -2.21
CA ASP A 12 13.81 13.85 -1.43
C ASP A 12 12.52 14.59 -1.08
N GLU A 13 11.55 14.65 -1.99
CA GLU A 13 10.23 15.23 -1.72
C GLU A 13 9.47 14.44 -0.64
N ILE A 14 9.55 13.11 -0.67
CA ILE A 14 8.95 12.27 0.37
C ILE A 14 9.60 12.54 1.73
N ILE A 15 10.93 12.62 1.79
CA ILE A 15 11.65 12.92 3.03
C ILE A 15 11.24 14.28 3.57
N LYS A 16 11.19 15.30 2.72
CA LYS A 16 10.77 16.65 3.09
C LYS A 16 9.33 16.66 3.59
N HIS A 17 8.40 16.08 2.85
CA HIS A 17 6.98 16.01 3.19
C HIS A 17 6.75 15.26 4.51
N ALA A 18 7.47 14.14 4.73
CA ALA A 18 7.39 13.39 5.98
C ALA A 18 7.84 14.23 7.20
N GLN A 19 8.85 15.09 7.04
CA GLN A 19 9.33 15.99 8.08
C GLN A 19 8.35 17.13 8.35
N GLU A 20 7.86 17.81 7.30
CA GLU A 20 6.91 18.92 7.39
C GLU A 20 5.60 18.49 8.07
N GLU A 21 5.12 17.29 7.74
CA GLU A 21 3.89 16.72 8.27
C GLU A 21 4.07 15.98 9.61
N ASN A 22 5.29 15.91 10.14
CA ASN A 22 5.62 15.20 11.37
C ASN A 22 5.15 13.75 11.39
N VAL A 23 5.39 13.04 10.27
CA VAL A 23 5.09 11.60 10.16
C VAL A 23 5.95 10.82 11.15
N ARG A 24 5.35 9.85 11.86
CA ARG A 24 6.03 9.04 12.88
C ARG A 24 6.26 7.61 12.44
N PHE A 25 5.33 7.06 11.68
CA PHE A 25 5.38 5.68 11.20
C PHE A 25 5.09 5.60 9.71
N LEU A 26 5.67 4.60 9.06
CA LEU A 26 5.49 4.31 7.66
C LEU A 26 5.01 2.87 7.50
N ARG A 27 3.90 2.67 6.79
CA ARG A 27 3.38 1.36 6.41
C ARG A 27 3.81 1.03 4.98
N LEU A 28 4.54 -0.07 4.85
CA LEU A 28 4.94 -0.66 3.58
C LEU A 28 3.91 -1.74 3.24
N MET A 29 3.03 -1.42 2.30
CA MET A 29 1.85 -2.23 2.00
C MET A 29 2.10 -3.07 0.75
N PHE A 30 1.69 -4.32 0.78
CA PHE A 30 1.73 -5.25 -0.35
C PHE A 30 0.53 -6.20 -0.29
N THR A 31 0.32 -7.00 -1.32
CA THR A 31 -0.85 -7.88 -1.42
C THR A 31 -0.40 -9.33 -1.44
N ASP A 32 -1.06 -10.21 -0.69
CA ASP A 32 -0.86 -11.65 -0.77
C ASP A 32 -1.65 -12.26 -1.94
N ILE A 33 -1.48 -13.57 -2.18
CA ILE A 33 -2.16 -14.27 -3.28
C ILE A 33 -3.68 -14.35 -3.15
N MET A 34 -4.21 -14.13 -1.96
CA MET A 34 -5.64 -14.11 -1.69
C MET A 34 -6.26 -12.72 -1.88
N GLY A 35 -5.45 -11.72 -2.24
CA GLY A 35 -5.88 -10.34 -2.41
C GLY A 35 -5.91 -9.54 -1.11
N THR A 36 -5.47 -10.12 0.01
CA THR A 36 -5.42 -9.42 1.29
C THR A 36 -4.24 -8.47 1.34
N ILE A 37 -4.50 -7.23 1.76
CA ILE A 37 -3.44 -6.25 1.97
C ILE A 37 -2.71 -6.56 3.28
N LYS A 38 -1.42 -6.79 3.16
CA LYS A 38 -0.48 -6.92 4.28
C LYS A 38 0.35 -5.66 4.41
N ASN A 39 0.98 -5.46 5.55
CA ASN A 39 1.94 -4.36 5.70
C ASN A 39 3.03 -4.70 6.72
N VAL A 40 4.19 -4.06 6.52
CA VAL A 40 5.25 -3.94 7.52
C VAL A 40 5.27 -2.49 7.97
N GLU A 41 5.03 -2.23 9.26
CA GLU A 41 5.11 -0.89 9.82
C GLU A 41 6.50 -0.65 10.41
N VAL A 42 7.09 0.47 10.05
CA VAL A 42 8.41 0.87 10.53
C VAL A 42 8.39 2.32 11.06
N PRO A 43 9.24 2.68 12.03
CA PRO A 43 9.39 4.07 12.43
C PRO A 43 9.96 4.91 11.29
N ILE A 44 9.59 6.18 11.22
CA ILE A 44 10.01 7.09 10.14
C ILE A 44 11.54 7.23 10.02
N SER A 45 12.28 6.95 11.08
CA SER A 45 13.75 6.91 11.05
C SER A 45 14.32 5.88 10.05
N GLN A 46 13.52 4.89 9.64
CA GLN A 46 13.89 3.91 8.61
C GLN A 46 13.58 4.38 7.17
N LEU A 47 12.98 5.56 6.99
CA LEU A 47 12.53 6.04 5.68
C LEU A 47 13.63 5.97 4.62
N LYS A 48 14.85 6.41 4.95
CA LYS A 48 15.96 6.34 4.00
C LYS A 48 16.27 4.90 3.56
N LYS A 49 16.29 3.95 4.50
CA LYS A 49 16.50 2.53 4.19
C LYS A 49 15.40 1.98 3.28
N VAL A 50 14.15 2.41 3.50
CA VAL A 50 13.00 2.06 2.65
C VAL A 50 13.19 2.59 1.24
N LEU A 51 13.52 3.88 1.09
CA LEU A 51 13.70 4.53 -0.22
C LEU A 51 14.91 3.99 -0.99
N ASP A 52 15.90 3.44 -0.27
CA ASP A 52 17.07 2.74 -0.85
C ASP A 52 16.75 1.27 -1.25
N ASN A 53 15.50 0.81 -1.17
CA ASN A 53 15.06 -0.58 -1.45
C ASN A 53 15.74 -1.64 -0.57
N LYS A 54 16.08 -1.29 0.67
CA LYS A 54 16.82 -2.16 1.60
C LYS A 54 15.95 -2.70 2.73
N MET A 55 14.64 -2.53 2.63
CA MET A 55 13.72 -3.06 3.64
C MET A 55 13.39 -4.51 3.33
N MET A 56 13.80 -5.38 4.22
CA MET A 56 13.63 -6.82 4.16
C MET A 56 12.49 -7.27 5.09
N PHE A 57 11.81 -8.33 4.73
CA PHE A 57 10.80 -8.98 5.55
C PHE A 57 10.83 -10.50 5.33
N ASP A 58 10.23 -11.24 6.26
CA ASP A 58 10.09 -12.70 6.18
C ASP A 58 8.89 -13.06 5.30
N GLY A 59 9.15 -13.45 4.05
CA GLY A 59 8.12 -13.87 3.10
C GLY A 59 7.49 -15.24 3.42
N SER A 60 8.14 -16.08 4.27
CA SER A 60 7.59 -17.39 4.64
C SER A 60 6.32 -17.29 5.50
N SER A 61 6.13 -16.14 6.14
CA SER A 61 4.91 -15.84 6.91
C SER A 61 3.73 -15.41 6.04
N ILE A 62 3.95 -15.25 4.72
CA ILE A 62 2.93 -14.81 3.76
C ILE A 62 2.49 -16.00 2.93
N GLU A 63 1.19 -16.29 2.97
CA GLU A 63 0.62 -17.41 2.23
C GLU A 63 0.90 -17.29 0.72
N GLY A 64 1.46 -18.37 0.16
CA GLY A 64 1.76 -18.48 -1.26
C GLY A 64 3.04 -17.78 -1.72
N PHE A 65 3.85 -17.21 -0.79
CA PHE A 65 5.11 -16.58 -1.20
C PHE A 65 6.23 -17.60 -1.32
N VAL A 66 7.00 -17.81 -0.27
CA VAL A 66 8.21 -18.64 -0.32
C VAL A 66 8.24 -19.64 0.83
N ARG A 67 9.15 -20.63 0.75
CA ARG A 67 9.42 -21.57 1.83
C ARG A 67 10.37 -20.94 2.86
N ILE A 68 10.44 -21.54 4.05
CA ILE A 68 11.25 -21.06 5.19
C ILE A 68 12.73 -20.92 4.81
N GLU A 69 13.24 -21.79 3.95
CA GLU A 69 14.66 -21.80 3.53
C GLU A 69 15.04 -20.61 2.63
N GLU A 70 14.04 -19.93 2.05
CA GLU A 70 14.21 -18.79 1.12
C GLU A 70 13.37 -17.60 1.57
N SER A 71 13.25 -17.39 2.89
CA SER A 71 12.25 -16.48 3.45
C SER A 71 12.54 -14.99 3.28
N ASP A 72 13.81 -14.61 3.12
CA ASP A 72 14.19 -13.21 3.01
C ASP A 72 13.71 -12.59 1.70
N MET A 73 12.85 -11.60 1.79
CA MET A 73 12.32 -10.87 0.64
C MET A 73 12.44 -9.36 0.87
N TYR A 74 12.40 -8.59 -0.21
CA TYR A 74 12.58 -7.14 -0.17
C TYR A 74 11.32 -6.40 -0.62
N LEU A 75 11.03 -5.29 0.05
CA LEU A 75 9.97 -4.35 -0.27
C LEU A 75 10.53 -3.19 -1.09
N TYR A 76 10.11 -3.08 -2.35
CA TYR A 76 10.48 -1.99 -3.24
C TYR A 76 9.32 -1.02 -3.36
N PRO A 77 9.39 0.17 -2.71
CA PRO A 77 8.29 1.10 -2.67
C PRO A 77 8.04 1.78 -4.01
N ASP A 78 6.79 1.85 -4.42
CA ASP A 78 6.34 2.72 -5.51
C ASP A 78 6.09 4.12 -4.94
N LEU A 79 6.99 5.06 -5.24
CA LEU A 79 6.98 6.41 -4.67
C LEU A 79 5.71 7.19 -5.07
N SER A 80 5.12 6.89 -6.23
CA SER A 80 3.86 7.50 -6.66
C SER A 80 2.66 7.14 -5.79
N THR A 81 2.83 6.20 -4.88
CA THR A 81 1.80 5.76 -3.93
C THR A 81 1.95 6.37 -2.54
N TRP A 82 2.89 7.31 -2.35
CA TRP A 82 3.04 8.03 -1.09
C TRP A 82 1.73 8.69 -0.67
N LEU A 83 1.32 8.42 0.56
CA LEU A 83 0.12 8.98 1.15
C LEU A 83 0.27 9.07 2.66
N ILE A 84 -0.09 10.20 3.23
CA ILE A 84 -0.27 10.35 4.67
C ILE A 84 -1.76 10.10 4.97
N PHE A 85 -2.05 9.20 5.91
CA PHE A 85 -3.44 8.91 6.27
C PHE A 85 -4.12 10.16 6.87
N PRO A 86 -5.37 10.43 6.52
CA PRO A 86 -6.08 11.63 6.97
C PRO A 86 -6.51 11.59 8.44
N TRP A 87 -6.44 10.42 9.08
CA TRP A 87 -6.73 10.25 10.50
C TRP A 87 -5.45 10.24 11.32
N GLU A 88 -5.50 10.88 12.46
CA GLU A 88 -4.44 10.83 13.46
C GLU A 88 -4.71 9.70 14.45
N ASN A 89 -3.65 9.14 15.00
CA ASN A 89 -3.70 8.22 16.13
C ASN A 89 -2.92 8.82 17.31
N GLN A 90 -3.00 8.18 18.48
CA GLN A 90 -2.34 8.64 19.70
C GLN A 90 -0.80 8.73 19.58
N HIS A 91 -0.21 8.14 18.54
CA HIS A 91 1.22 8.04 18.32
C HIS A 91 1.72 8.98 17.21
N GLY A 92 0.85 9.80 16.62
CA GLY A 92 1.16 10.73 15.53
C GLY A 92 0.77 10.24 14.14
N LYS A 93 1.13 11.00 13.12
CA LYS A 93 0.75 10.70 11.72
C LYS A 93 1.45 9.45 11.19
N VAL A 94 0.71 8.70 10.40
CA VAL A 94 1.18 7.51 9.69
C VAL A 94 1.07 7.73 8.20
N ALA A 95 2.14 7.42 7.47
CA ALA A 95 2.13 7.40 6.01
C ALA A 95 2.17 5.98 5.47
N ARG A 96 1.91 5.80 4.19
CA ARG A 96 2.06 4.53 3.49
C ARG A 96 2.80 4.66 2.17
N LEU A 97 3.44 3.58 1.76
CA LEU A 97 3.89 3.30 0.40
C LEU A 97 3.39 1.90 0.01
N ILE A 98 2.93 1.73 -1.22
CA ILE A 98 2.65 0.41 -1.78
C ILE A 98 3.93 -0.11 -2.39
N CYS A 99 4.26 -1.38 -2.11
CA CYS A 99 5.52 -1.99 -2.51
C CYS A 99 5.29 -3.13 -3.50
N ASP A 100 6.26 -3.30 -4.38
CA ASP A 100 6.49 -4.53 -5.14
C ASP A 100 7.42 -5.44 -4.32
N ILE A 101 7.33 -6.75 -4.54
CA ILE A 101 8.13 -7.74 -3.84
C ILE A 101 9.28 -8.21 -4.73
N TYR A 102 10.48 -8.28 -4.14
CA TYR A 102 11.70 -8.68 -4.81
C TYR A 102 12.40 -9.80 -4.06
N ASN A 103 13.08 -10.66 -4.80
CA ASN A 103 13.97 -11.69 -4.29
C ASN A 103 15.27 -11.07 -3.73
N PRO A 104 16.04 -11.82 -2.91
CA PRO A 104 17.33 -11.37 -2.38
C PRO A 104 18.36 -11.00 -3.44
N ASP A 105 18.28 -11.60 -4.62
CA ASP A 105 19.16 -11.34 -5.76
C ASP A 105 18.78 -10.04 -6.53
N GLY A 106 17.75 -9.33 -6.09
CA GLY A 106 17.26 -8.10 -6.72
C GLY A 106 16.36 -8.32 -7.94
N THR A 107 15.94 -9.55 -8.22
CA THR A 107 14.95 -9.83 -9.25
C THR A 107 13.52 -9.68 -8.72
N PRO A 108 12.54 -9.24 -9.54
CA PRO A 108 11.14 -9.21 -9.13
C PRO A 108 10.64 -10.61 -8.74
N PHE A 109 9.93 -10.71 -7.62
CA PHE A 109 9.32 -11.96 -7.22
C PHE A 109 8.16 -12.32 -8.15
N ALA A 110 8.22 -13.51 -8.77
CA ALA A 110 7.21 -13.92 -9.75
C ALA A 110 5.81 -14.12 -9.15
N GLY A 111 5.73 -14.44 -7.87
CA GLY A 111 4.49 -14.63 -7.09
C GLY A 111 3.86 -13.34 -6.57
N ASP A 112 4.47 -12.17 -6.79
CA ASP A 112 3.89 -10.89 -6.39
C ASP A 112 2.64 -10.57 -7.22
N PRO A 113 1.42 -10.51 -6.63
CA PRO A 113 0.20 -10.18 -7.36
C PRO A 113 0.27 -8.82 -8.06
N ARG A 114 0.87 -7.80 -7.42
CA ARG A 114 1.05 -6.48 -8.01
C ARG A 114 2.01 -6.52 -9.19
N GLY A 115 3.12 -7.24 -9.05
CA GLY A 115 4.06 -7.49 -10.13
C GLY A 115 3.41 -8.24 -11.30
N ASN A 116 2.53 -9.20 -11.01
CA ASN A 116 1.76 -9.90 -12.06
C ASN A 116 0.84 -8.95 -12.82
N LEU A 117 0.09 -8.09 -12.12
CA LEU A 117 -0.75 -7.08 -12.75
C LEU A 117 0.08 -6.16 -13.67
N LYS A 118 1.25 -5.70 -13.23
CA LYS A 118 2.15 -4.88 -14.06
C LYS A 118 2.59 -5.61 -15.33
N ARG A 119 2.90 -6.92 -15.24
CA ARG A 119 3.25 -7.73 -16.41
C ARG A 119 2.09 -7.85 -17.40
N ILE A 120 0.87 -8.07 -16.92
CA ILE A 120 -0.33 -8.15 -17.77
C ILE A 120 -0.62 -6.79 -18.44
N LEU A 121 -0.53 -5.69 -17.71
CA LEU A 121 -0.71 -4.35 -18.27
C LEU A 121 0.33 -4.03 -19.34
N LYS A 122 1.58 -4.48 -19.14
CA LYS A 122 2.61 -4.36 -20.18
C LYS A 122 2.26 -5.17 -21.43
N SER A 123 1.86 -6.43 -21.28
CA SER A 123 1.45 -7.27 -22.41
C SER A 123 0.25 -6.68 -23.17
N MET A 124 -0.71 -6.11 -22.44
CA MET A 124 -1.85 -5.41 -23.02
C MET A 124 -1.38 -4.19 -23.86
N ASN A 125 -0.43 -3.42 -23.33
CA ASN A 125 0.13 -2.28 -24.04
C ASN A 125 0.91 -2.69 -25.31
N ASP A 126 1.66 -3.80 -25.24
CA ASP A 126 2.37 -4.38 -26.37
C ASP A 126 1.40 -4.84 -27.49
N LEU A 127 0.15 -5.15 -27.15
CA LEU A 127 -0.94 -5.46 -28.09
C LEU A 127 -1.68 -4.21 -28.61
N GLY A 128 -1.26 -3.01 -28.22
CA GLY A 128 -1.82 -1.73 -28.68
C GLY A 128 -2.97 -1.16 -27.83
N PHE A 129 -3.32 -1.80 -26.71
CA PHE A 129 -4.30 -1.25 -25.77
C PHE A 129 -3.61 -0.26 -24.81
N THR A 130 -4.10 0.96 -24.74
CA THR A 130 -3.46 2.03 -23.97
C THR A 130 -4.10 2.27 -22.61
N SER A 131 -5.28 1.69 -22.34
CA SER A 131 -6.01 1.87 -21.10
C SER A 131 -6.84 0.64 -20.74
N PHE A 132 -6.94 0.37 -19.44
CA PHE A 132 -7.86 -0.60 -18.87
C PHE A 132 -8.65 0.10 -17.76
N ASN A 133 -9.95 0.25 -17.95
CA ASN A 133 -10.80 0.99 -17.02
C ASN A 133 -11.56 0.01 -16.11
N LEU A 134 -11.57 0.32 -14.81
CA LEU A 134 -12.34 -0.39 -13.79
C LEU A 134 -13.26 0.59 -13.09
N GLY A 135 -14.47 0.15 -12.75
CA GLY A 135 -15.43 0.85 -11.90
C GLY A 135 -15.67 0.03 -10.63
N PRO A 136 -14.88 0.20 -9.57
CA PRO A 136 -15.13 -0.51 -8.30
C PRO A 136 -16.40 0.03 -7.64
N GLU A 137 -17.21 -0.87 -7.08
CA GLU A 137 -18.44 -0.57 -6.35
C GLU A 137 -18.29 -1.04 -4.89
N PRO A 138 -17.62 -0.24 -4.02
CA PRO A 138 -17.45 -0.60 -2.63
C PRO A 138 -18.78 -0.45 -1.88
N GLU A 139 -19.20 -1.50 -1.17
CA GLU A 139 -20.37 -1.48 -0.32
C GLU A 139 -19.96 -1.51 1.15
N PHE A 140 -20.54 -0.63 1.96
CA PHE A 140 -20.23 -0.55 3.38
C PHE A 140 -21.39 0.07 4.17
N PHE A 141 -21.40 -0.18 5.48
CA PHE A 141 -22.35 0.41 6.41
C PHE A 141 -21.64 1.45 7.29
N LEU A 142 -22.30 2.59 7.53
CA LEU A 142 -21.88 3.58 8.51
C LEU A 142 -22.79 3.50 9.72
N PHE A 143 -22.21 3.32 10.90
CA PHE A 143 -22.91 3.30 12.16
C PHE A 143 -22.55 4.52 13.00
N LYS A 144 -23.54 5.07 13.73
CA LYS A 144 -23.24 6.03 14.78
C LYS A 144 -22.60 5.31 15.95
N LEU A 145 -21.68 5.99 16.61
CA LEU A 145 -21.15 5.57 17.90
C LEU A 145 -21.96 6.26 19.01
N ASP A 146 -22.12 5.57 20.13
CA ASP A 146 -22.66 6.17 21.37
C ASP A 146 -21.60 7.01 22.11
N GLU A 147 -21.94 7.49 23.30
CA GLU A 147 -21.05 8.32 24.14
C GLU A 147 -19.84 7.53 24.65
N GLU A 148 -19.94 6.21 24.72
CA GLU A 148 -18.88 5.29 25.12
C GLU A 148 -18.01 4.87 23.95
N GLY A 149 -18.38 5.21 22.68
CA GLY A 149 -17.68 4.87 21.46
C GLY A 149 -18.06 3.50 20.89
N GLU A 150 -19.14 2.90 21.38
CA GLU A 150 -19.64 1.61 20.89
C GLU A 150 -20.60 1.80 19.70
N ILE A 151 -20.65 0.78 18.81
CA ILE A 151 -21.49 0.81 17.62
C ILE A 151 -22.96 0.70 17.99
N THR A 152 -23.75 1.68 17.52
CA THR A 152 -25.21 1.66 17.67
C THR A 152 -25.92 1.17 16.42
N THR A 153 -27.20 0.86 16.52
CA THR A 153 -28.09 0.58 15.40
C THR A 153 -28.78 1.83 14.84
N ASP A 154 -28.45 3.00 15.40
CA ASP A 154 -28.97 4.28 14.92
C ASP A 154 -28.30 4.65 13.59
N LEU A 155 -29.08 4.92 12.58
CA LEU A 155 -28.63 5.32 11.25
C LEU A 155 -28.71 6.85 11.11
N ASN A 156 -27.81 7.45 10.35
CA ASN A 156 -27.84 8.86 10.01
C ASN A 156 -28.94 9.19 9.00
N ASP A 157 -29.28 8.22 8.16
CA ASP A 157 -30.30 8.31 7.13
C ASP A 157 -31.18 7.07 7.12
N LYS A 158 -32.15 7.04 6.21
CA LYS A 158 -33.05 5.89 6.07
C LYS A 158 -32.52 4.80 5.15
N GLY A 159 -31.33 5.03 4.56
CA GLY A 159 -30.74 4.15 3.56
C GLY A 159 -31.57 4.05 2.28
N GLY A 160 -31.03 3.37 1.29
CA GLY A 160 -31.69 3.06 0.05
C GLY A 160 -31.16 3.84 -1.15
N TYR A 161 -31.57 3.37 -2.32
CA TYR A 161 -31.32 4.03 -3.59
C TYR A 161 -32.20 5.26 -3.77
#